data_d5470232308f4b3e232c296cd6a3b0fa
#
_entry.id   d5470232308f4b3e232c296cd6a3b0fa
#
_cell.length_a   1.000
_cell.length_b   1.000
_cell.length_c   1.000
_cell.angle_alpha   90.00
_cell.angle_beta   90.00
_cell.angle_gamma   90.00
#
_symmetry.space_group_name_H-M   'P 1'
#
loop_
_entity.id
_entity.type
_entity.pdbx_description
1 polymer ?
#
loop_
_entity_poly.entity_id
_entity_poly.type
_entity_poly.pdbx_seq_one_letter_code
_entity_poly.pdbx_strand_id
1 'polypeptide(L)'
;IDAFLKKNYIKAEKYFQKLNNTDRSNFFFQDLLGNSLIAWVEASKLNEKKSFETLKKIPVRFENLKKIQEVFLACHFELSSTDGLFKNLIENNETDFSRYNFFFTNYLLYQNNYIKAQDIIAEGRLNSQSNLLINQTYELLKNKKIVKIKSFFNCKAPNHVLAEFFYIIANFHSTEKDFLLSNFYLKISLFLNNNFLSNNTLLAENYMNQKKFRLSKKIYESLKEI
;
A
#
# COMPACT_ATOMS: atom_id res chain seq x y z
N ILE A 1 -6.14 -13.54 6.29
CA ILE A 1 -4.84 -12.85 6.51
C ILE A 1 -3.89 -13.74 7.33
N ASP A 2 -4.29 -14.24 8.53
CA ASP A 2 -3.41 -15.07 9.36
C ASP A 2 -2.82 -16.28 8.61
N ALA A 3 -3.65 -17.02 7.84
CA ALA A 3 -3.16 -18.12 7.00
C ALA A 3 -2.14 -17.67 5.95
N PHE A 4 -2.30 -16.47 5.39
CA PHE A 4 -1.37 -15.90 4.43
C PHE A 4 -0.01 -15.58 5.09
N LEU A 5 -0.01 -14.93 6.24
CA LEU A 5 1.20 -14.63 7.00
C LEU A 5 1.95 -15.89 7.46
N LYS A 6 1.21 -16.95 7.79
CA LYS A 6 1.77 -18.27 8.10
C LYS A 6 2.22 -19.06 6.86
N LYS A 7 2.20 -18.45 5.68
CA LYS A 7 2.54 -19.06 4.37
C LYS A 7 1.68 -20.28 4.03
N ASN A 8 0.52 -20.45 4.67
CA ASN A 8 -0.46 -21.48 4.30
C ASN A 8 -1.33 -20.95 3.15
N TYR A 9 -0.75 -20.89 1.96
CA TYR A 9 -1.34 -20.25 0.79
C TYR A 9 -2.60 -21.00 0.29
N ILE A 10 -2.67 -22.33 0.44
CA ILE A 10 -3.86 -23.11 0.09
C ILE A 10 -5.05 -22.69 0.95
N LYS A 11 -4.85 -22.57 2.26
CA LYS A 11 -5.89 -22.13 3.19
C LYS A 11 -6.26 -20.66 2.97
N ALA A 12 -5.27 -19.80 2.74
CA ALA A 12 -5.49 -18.40 2.44
C ALA A 12 -6.33 -18.21 1.17
N GLU A 13 -5.97 -18.89 0.08
CA GLU A 13 -6.69 -18.86 -1.20
C GLU A 13 -8.15 -19.30 -1.02
N LYS A 14 -8.40 -20.41 -0.32
CA LYS A 14 -9.76 -20.89 -0.02
C LYS A 14 -10.61 -19.82 0.69
N TYR A 15 -10.05 -19.10 1.65
CA TYR A 15 -10.77 -18.03 2.33
C TYR A 15 -11.00 -16.81 1.43
N PHE A 16 -10.03 -16.45 0.60
CA PHE A 16 -10.16 -15.29 -0.30
C PHE A 16 -11.14 -15.58 -1.45
N GLN A 17 -11.20 -16.81 -1.95
CA GLN A 17 -12.21 -17.23 -2.92
C GLN A 17 -13.64 -17.14 -2.36
N LYS A 18 -13.82 -17.39 -1.06
CA LYS A 18 -15.13 -17.21 -0.41
C LYS A 18 -15.60 -15.76 -0.44
N LEU A 19 -14.69 -14.76 -0.40
CA LEU A 19 -15.06 -13.36 -0.54
C LEU A 19 -15.71 -13.07 -1.90
N ASN A 20 -15.20 -13.68 -2.98
CA ASN A 20 -15.76 -13.51 -4.33
C ASN A 20 -17.13 -14.17 -4.50
N ASN A 21 -17.46 -15.16 -3.67
CA ASN A 21 -18.68 -15.99 -3.77
C ASN A 21 -19.77 -15.59 -2.75
N THR A 22 -19.52 -14.57 -1.91
CA THR A 22 -20.51 -14.09 -0.95
C THR A 22 -21.54 -13.21 -1.66
N ASP A 23 -22.76 -13.14 -1.16
CA ASP A 23 -23.88 -12.42 -1.78
C ASP A 23 -23.50 -10.93 -2.00
N ARG A 24 -23.62 -10.47 -3.26
CA ARG A 24 -23.02 -9.22 -3.77
C ARG A 24 -23.76 -7.95 -3.34
N SER A 25 -24.83 -8.05 -2.61
CA SER A 25 -25.74 -6.93 -2.39
C SER A 25 -25.16 -5.79 -1.53
N ASN A 26 -24.08 -6.02 -0.78
CA ASN A 26 -23.64 -5.06 0.25
C ASN A 26 -22.14 -4.75 0.30
N PHE A 27 -21.32 -5.15 -0.68
CA PHE A 27 -19.87 -4.97 -0.55
C PHE A 27 -19.21 -4.41 -1.83
N PHE A 28 -19.10 -3.08 -1.90
CA PHE A 28 -18.57 -2.36 -3.07
C PHE A 28 -17.18 -2.85 -3.53
N PHE A 29 -16.30 -3.21 -2.58
CA PHE A 29 -14.94 -3.64 -2.86
C PHE A 29 -14.74 -5.14 -3.02
N GLN A 30 -15.80 -5.96 -3.04
CA GLN A 30 -15.67 -7.42 -2.99
C GLN A 30 -14.80 -8.00 -4.12
N ASP A 31 -15.11 -7.64 -5.37
CA ASP A 31 -14.37 -8.12 -6.54
C ASP A 31 -12.90 -7.63 -6.54
N LEU A 32 -12.68 -6.40 -6.04
CA LEU A 32 -11.34 -5.84 -5.87
C LEU A 32 -10.57 -6.60 -4.81
N LEU A 33 -11.15 -6.76 -3.62
CA LEU A 33 -10.51 -7.44 -2.48
C LEU A 33 -10.15 -8.88 -2.82
N GLY A 34 -11.13 -9.66 -3.29
CA GLY A 34 -10.91 -11.08 -3.56
C GLY A 34 -9.85 -11.31 -4.63
N ASN A 35 -9.94 -10.61 -5.77
CA ASN A 35 -8.98 -10.78 -6.85
C ASN A 35 -7.59 -10.26 -6.48
N SER A 36 -7.47 -9.13 -5.77
CA SER A 36 -6.16 -8.64 -5.30
C SER A 36 -5.51 -9.61 -4.31
N LEU A 37 -6.27 -10.11 -3.33
CA LEU A 37 -5.74 -11.05 -2.35
C LEU A 37 -5.31 -12.38 -2.99
N ILE A 38 -6.08 -12.90 -3.96
CA ILE A 38 -5.73 -14.12 -4.70
C ILE A 38 -4.50 -13.87 -5.59
N ALA A 39 -4.39 -12.72 -6.25
CA ALA A 39 -3.22 -12.38 -7.04
C ALA A 39 -1.94 -12.38 -6.19
N TRP A 40 -2.00 -11.84 -4.97
CA TRP A 40 -0.86 -11.85 -4.04
C TRP A 40 -0.57 -13.21 -3.41
N VAL A 41 -1.57 -14.10 -3.30
CA VAL A 41 -1.31 -15.52 -2.97
C VAL A 41 -0.51 -16.17 -4.09
N GLU A 42 -0.89 -15.95 -5.35
CA GLU A 42 -0.16 -16.51 -6.50
C GLU A 42 1.25 -15.91 -6.63
N ALA A 43 1.39 -14.62 -6.40
CA ALA A 43 2.72 -13.96 -6.36
C ALA A 43 3.61 -14.57 -5.27
N SER A 44 3.05 -14.86 -4.09
CA SER A 44 3.77 -15.52 -2.99
C SER A 44 4.17 -16.97 -3.30
N LYS A 45 3.52 -17.60 -4.28
CA LYS A 45 3.89 -18.91 -4.85
C LYS A 45 4.86 -18.78 -6.04
N LEU A 46 5.33 -17.57 -6.34
CA LEU A 46 6.16 -17.22 -7.51
C LEU A 46 5.50 -17.52 -8.86
N ASN A 47 4.17 -17.47 -8.92
CA ASN A 47 3.41 -17.68 -10.14
C ASN A 47 3.06 -16.33 -10.80
N GLU A 48 4.04 -15.74 -11.51
CA GLU A 48 3.91 -14.44 -12.15
C GLU A 48 2.68 -14.37 -13.08
N LYS A 49 2.59 -15.30 -14.05
CA LYS A 49 1.53 -15.30 -15.05
C LYS A 49 0.13 -15.29 -14.41
N LYS A 50 -0.11 -16.18 -13.45
CA LYS A 50 -1.41 -16.30 -12.79
C LYS A 50 -1.73 -15.09 -11.91
N SER A 51 -0.71 -14.45 -11.33
CA SER A 51 -0.87 -13.21 -10.55
C SER A 51 -1.44 -12.09 -11.42
N PHE A 52 -0.84 -11.82 -12.57
CA PHE A 52 -1.33 -10.80 -13.51
C PHE A 52 -2.68 -11.18 -14.13
N GLU A 53 -2.90 -12.46 -14.51
CA GLU A 53 -4.19 -12.93 -15.01
C GLU A 53 -5.32 -12.74 -13.98
N THR A 54 -5.01 -12.89 -12.70
CA THR A 54 -5.99 -12.68 -11.62
C THR A 54 -6.32 -11.19 -11.47
N LEU A 55 -5.34 -10.29 -11.57
CA LEU A 55 -5.60 -8.84 -11.54
C LEU A 55 -6.47 -8.37 -12.70
N LYS A 56 -6.37 -8.97 -13.88
CA LYS A 56 -7.24 -8.64 -15.04
C LYS A 56 -8.72 -8.86 -14.77
N LYS A 57 -9.09 -9.67 -13.75
CA LYS A 57 -10.48 -9.90 -13.33
C LYS A 57 -11.06 -8.76 -12.48
N ILE A 58 -10.22 -7.81 -12.07
CA ILE A 58 -10.68 -6.63 -11.34
C ILE A 58 -11.48 -5.74 -12.29
N PRO A 59 -12.71 -5.34 -11.93
CA PRO A 59 -13.57 -4.52 -12.75
C PRO A 59 -12.94 -3.16 -13.10
N VAL A 60 -13.27 -2.63 -14.29
CA VAL A 60 -12.76 -1.34 -14.82
C VAL A 60 -13.00 -0.17 -13.86
N ARG A 61 -14.12 -0.20 -13.10
CA ARG A 61 -14.37 0.84 -12.07
C ARG A 61 -13.27 0.96 -11.01
N PHE A 62 -12.37 -0.03 -10.90
CA PHE A 62 -11.22 -0.03 -10.00
C PHE A 62 -9.88 0.03 -10.75
N GLU A 63 -9.89 0.54 -11.99
CA GLU A 63 -8.70 0.53 -12.86
C GLU A 63 -7.48 1.19 -12.19
N ASN A 64 -7.67 2.31 -11.48
CA ASN A 64 -6.58 2.99 -10.78
C ASN A 64 -5.97 2.11 -9.66
N LEU A 65 -6.81 1.39 -8.92
CA LEU A 65 -6.35 0.47 -7.87
C LEU A 65 -5.68 -0.78 -8.48
N LYS A 66 -6.16 -1.24 -9.64
CA LYS A 66 -5.54 -2.32 -10.39
C LYS A 66 -4.15 -1.92 -10.88
N LYS A 67 -3.97 -0.73 -11.47
CA LYS A 67 -2.66 -0.21 -11.90
C LYS A 67 -1.65 -0.19 -10.76
N ILE A 68 -2.06 0.21 -9.55
CA ILE A 68 -1.21 0.16 -8.36
C ILE A 68 -0.72 -1.28 -8.09
N GLN A 69 -1.64 -2.26 -8.15
CA GLN A 69 -1.27 -3.66 -7.90
C GLN A 69 -0.35 -4.21 -9.01
N GLU A 70 -0.55 -3.80 -10.26
CA GLU A 70 0.30 -4.17 -11.39
C GLU A 70 1.74 -3.64 -11.22
N VAL A 71 1.89 -2.38 -10.80
CA VAL A 71 3.20 -1.79 -10.48
C VAL A 71 3.92 -2.58 -9.39
N PHE A 72 3.20 -2.93 -8.32
CA PHE A 72 3.79 -3.71 -7.22
C PHE A 72 4.10 -5.16 -7.61
N LEU A 73 3.29 -5.79 -8.46
CA LEU A 73 3.63 -7.12 -9.01
C LEU A 73 4.88 -7.05 -9.87
N ALA A 74 4.99 -6.05 -10.76
CA ALA A 74 6.19 -5.86 -11.58
C ALA A 74 7.43 -5.66 -10.70
N CYS A 75 7.31 -4.88 -9.63
CA CYS A 75 8.37 -4.71 -8.64
C CYS A 75 8.70 -6.02 -7.90
N HIS A 76 7.71 -6.80 -7.53
CA HIS A 76 7.88 -8.08 -6.83
C HIS A 76 8.65 -9.08 -7.66
N PHE A 77 8.33 -9.18 -8.96
CA PHE A 77 8.98 -10.07 -9.93
C PHE A 77 10.21 -9.47 -10.61
N GLU A 78 10.62 -8.25 -10.22
CA GLU A 78 11.80 -7.54 -10.78
C GLU A 78 11.75 -7.38 -12.30
N LEU A 79 10.55 -7.11 -12.83
CA LEU A 79 10.37 -6.94 -14.27
C LEU A 79 11.04 -5.66 -14.76
N SER A 80 11.62 -5.68 -15.96
CA SER A 80 12.25 -4.52 -16.60
C SER A 80 11.29 -3.34 -16.83
N SER A 81 9.98 -3.61 -16.87
CA SER A 81 8.93 -2.60 -17.01
C SER A 81 8.64 -1.81 -15.74
N THR A 82 9.16 -2.20 -14.57
CA THR A 82 8.82 -1.61 -13.26
C THR A 82 9.02 -0.11 -13.22
N ASP A 83 10.15 0.39 -13.71
CA ASP A 83 10.47 1.83 -13.74
C ASP A 83 9.42 2.61 -14.55
N GLY A 84 9.09 2.12 -15.75
CA GLY A 84 8.10 2.74 -16.63
C GLY A 84 6.70 2.75 -16.01
N LEU A 85 6.33 1.65 -15.35
CA LEU A 85 5.03 1.54 -14.68
C LEU A 85 4.91 2.52 -13.51
N PHE A 86 5.96 2.69 -12.68
CA PHE A 86 5.95 3.70 -11.62
C PHE A 86 5.83 5.11 -12.18
N LYS A 87 6.60 5.46 -13.23
CA LYS A 87 6.51 6.77 -13.87
C LYS A 87 5.11 7.04 -14.40
N ASN A 88 4.55 6.12 -15.18
CA ASN A 88 3.22 6.25 -15.75
C ASN A 88 2.13 6.40 -14.66
N LEU A 89 2.31 5.75 -13.50
CA LEU A 89 1.38 5.88 -12.38
C LEU A 89 1.45 7.28 -11.76
N ILE A 90 2.66 7.81 -11.52
CA ILE A 90 2.89 9.10 -10.86
C ILE A 90 2.51 10.27 -11.77
N GLU A 91 2.79 10.16 -13.07
CA GLU A 91 2.52 11.20 -14.08
C GLU A 91 1.05 11.24 -14.52
N ASN A 92 0.19 10.39 -13.96
CA ASN A 92 -1.24 10.40 -14.26
C ASN A 92 -1.90 11.65 -13.68
N ASN A 93 -2.40 12.52 -14.56
CA ASN A 93 -3.02 13.79 -14.17
C ASN A 93 -4.47 13.67 -13.71
N GLU A 94 -5.12 12.52 -13.88
CA GLU A 94 -6.53 12.31 -13.51
C GLU A 94 -6.71 11.96 -12.03
N THR A 95 -5.66 11.44 -11.38
CA THR A 95 -5.71 11.00 -9.98
C THR A 95 -4.41 11.36 -9.27
N ASP A 96 -4.49 11.85 -8.05
CA ASP A 96 -3.30 12.13 -7.23
C ASP A 96 -2.63 10.83 -6.77
N PHE A 97 -1.60 10.44 -7.48
CA PHE A 97 -0.70 9.35 -7.13
C PHE A 97 0.63 9.80 -6.51
N SER A 98 0.72 11.03 -6.03
CA SER A 98 1.96 11.59 -5.46
C SER A 98 2.59 10.71 -4.38
N ARG A 99 1.77 10.03 -3.58
CA ARG A 99 2.22 9.05 -2.58
C ARG A 99 3.16 7.99 -3.17
N TYR A 100 3.00 7.63 -4.44
CA TYR A 100 3.81 6.59 -5.10
C TYR A 100 5.23 7.02 -5.42
N ASN A 101 5.58 8.32 -5.30
CA ASN A 101 6.97 8.78 -5.29
C ASN A 101 7.77 8.10 -4.16
N PHE A 102 7.17 7.88 -2.97
CA PHE A 102 7.81 7.11 -1.91
C PHE A 102 8.12 5.68 -2.33
N PHE A 103 7.15 4.97 -2.91
CA PHE A 103 7.32 3.57 -3.30
C PHE A 103 8.32 3.39 -4.44
N PHE A 104 8.33 4.32 -5.40
CA PHE A 104 9.32 4.34 -6.47
C PHE A 104 10.72 4.63 -5.93
N THR A 105 10.86 5.63 -5.05
CA THR A 105 12.12 5.91 -4.36
C THR A 105 12.62 4.68 -3.60
N ASN A 106 11.75 4.02 -2.85
CA ASN A 106 12.09 2.81 -2.08
C ASN A 106 12.57 1.67 -3.00
N TYR A 107 11.88 1.42 -4.11
CA TYR A 107 12.30 0.46 -5.14
C TYR A 107 13.68 0.81 -5.70
N LEU A 108 13.92 2.06 -6.11
CA LEU A 108 15.21 2.50 -6.64
C LEU A 108 16.36 2.34 -5.62
N LEU A 109 16.08 2.58 -4.34
CA LEU A 109 17.05 2.33 -3.27
C LEU A 109 17.40 0.83 -3.16
N TYR A 110 16.43 -0.09 -3.32
CA TYR A 110 16.72 -1.53 -3.37
C TYR A 110 17.55 -1.92 -4.60
N GLN A 111 17.40 -1.19 -5.72
CA GLN A 111 18.23 -1.36 -6.92
C GLN A 111 19.59 -0.64 -6.83
N ASN A 112 19.91 -0.03 -5.67
CA ASN A 112 21.12 0.79 -5.44
C ASN A 112 21.22 2.01 -6.38
N ASN A 113 20.12 2.45 -6.97
CA ASN A 113 20.06 3.64 -7.83
C ASN A 113 19.75 4.90 -6.99
N TYR A 114 20.74 5.34 -6.22
CA TYR A 114 20.60 6.43 -5.25
C TYR A 114 20.34 7.79 -5.91
N ILE A 115 20.98 8.06 -7.05
CA ILE A 115 20.83 9.33 -7.76
C ILE A 115 19.38 9.50 -8.20
N LYS A 116 18.86 8.55 -8.95
CA LYS A 116 17.47 8.58 -9.42
C LYS A 116 16.47 8.59 -8.26
N ALA A 117 16.76 7.88 -7.16
CA ALA A 117 15.91 7.91 -5.96
C ALA A 117 15.84 9.33 -5.35
N GLN A 118 16.95 10.08 -5.33
CA GLN A 118 16.98 11.47 -4.87
C GLN A 118 16.17 12.39 -5.79
N ASP A 119 16.29 12.23 -7.11
CA ASP A 119 15.56 13.04 -8.07
C ASP A 119 14.04 12.83 -7.93
N ILE A 120 13.58 11.57 -7.88
CA ILE A 120 12.16 11.23 -7.74
C ILE A 120 11.55 11.80 -6.46
N ILE A 121 12.23 11.65 -5.32
CA ILE A 121 11.65 12.15 -4.05
C ILE A 121 11.72 13.67 -3.95
N ALA A 122 12.74 14.32 -4.54
CA ALA A 122 12.85 15.77 -4.57
C ALA A 122 11.74 16.38 -5.44
N GLU A 123 11.51 15.83 -6.63
CA GLU A 123 10.41 16.23 -7.51
C GLU A 123 9.04 16.00 -6.84
N GLY A 124 8.82 14.83 -6.26
CA GLY A 124 7.60 14.53 -5.51
C GLY A 124 7.33 15.53 -4.39
N ARG A 125 8.37 15.97 -3.67
CA ARG A 125 8.28 17.01 -2.63
C ARG A 125 7.86 18.37 -3.17
N LEU A 126 8.41 18.77 -4.31
CA LEU A 126 8.04 20.06 -4.94
C LEU A 126 6.56 20.06 -5.35
N ASN A 127 6.08 18.94 -5.89
CA ASN A 127 4.72 18.81 -6.41
C ASN A 127 3.68 18.53 -5.32
N SER A 128 4.08 18.02 -4.15
CA SER A 128 3.18 17.56 -3.09
C SER A 128 3.69 17.92 -1.69
N GLN A 129 3.85 19.21 -1.43
CA GLN A 129 4.44 19.75 -0.20
C GLN A 129 3.72 19.35 1.10
N SER A 130 2.44 19.06 1.04
CA SER A 130 1.65 18.63 2.20
C SER A 130 1.76 17.11 2.50
N ASN A 131 2.38 16.32 1.61
CA ASN A 131 2.47 14.87 1.78
C ASN A 131 3.58 14.51 2.79
N LEU A 132 3.15 14.12 4.00
CA LEU A 132 4.07 13.80 5.10
C LEU A 132 5.02 12.65 4.77
N LEU A 133 4.56 11.62 4.05
CA LEU A 133 5.38 10.46 3.69
C LEU A 133 6.53 10.86 2.75
N ILE A 134 6.23 11.70 1.76
CA ILE A 134 7.23 12.25 0.83
C ILE A 134 8.25 13.11 1.58
N ASN A 135 7.77 14.06 2.40
CA ASN A 135 8.64 14.95 3.17
C ASN A 135 9.56 14.16 4.12
N GLN A 136 9.02 13.19 4.85
CA GLN A 136 9.80 12.34 5.73
C GLN A 136 10.86 11.54 4.95
N THR A 137 10.48 10.97 3.81
CA THR A 137 11.40 10.19 2.97
C THR A 137 12.53 11.06 2.43
N TYR A 138 12.22 12.27 1.96
CA TYR A 138 13.21 13.25 1.51
C TYR A 138 14.22 13.57 2.63
N GLU A 139 13.75 13.90 3.82
CA GLU A 139 14.64 14.23 4.95
C GLU A 139 15.47 13.02 5.39
N LEU A 140 14.91 11.80 5.41
CA LEU A 140 15.67 10.59 5.71
C LEU A 140 16.75 10.31 4.65
N LEU A 141 16.44 10.52 3.37
CA LEU A 141 17.39 10.30 2.28
C LEU A 141 18.52 11.35 2.31
N LYS A 142 18.19 12.63 2.52
CA LYS A 142 19.15 13.72 2.73
C LYS A 142 20.11 13.42 3.87
N ASN A 143 19.62 12.81 4.95
CA ASN A 143 20.40 12.41 6.11
C ASN A 143 21.04 11.01 5.96
N LYS A 144 21.06 10.43 4.76
CA LYS A 144 21.63 9.13 4.43
C LYS A 144 21.07 7.94 5.26
N LYS A 145 19.85 8.09 5.81
CA LYS A 145 19.17 7.03 6.60
C LYS A 145 18.45 6.01 5.70
N ILE A 146 19.16 5.46 4.72
CA ILE A 146 18.62 4.56 3.69
C ILE A 146 18.01 3.30 4.29
N VAL A 147 18.66 2.71 5.28
CA VAL A 147 18.18 1.49 5.96
C VAL A 147 16.80 1.72 6.57
N LYS A 148 16.55 2.90 7.15
CA LYS A 148 15.26 3.26 7.71
C LYS A 148 14.18 3.38 6.63
N ILE A 149 14.49 3.99 5.48
CA ILE A 149 13.54 4.07 4.35
C ILE A 149 13.20 2.65 3.86
N LYS A 150 14.20 1.79 3.66
CA LYS A 150 14.02 0.40 3.23
C LYS A 150 13.19 -0.42 4.23
N SER A 151 13.24 -0.12 5.52
CA SER A 151 12.46 -0.85 6.53
C SER A 151 10.96 -0.56 6.49
N PHE A 152 10.54 0.57 5.92
CA PHE A 152 9.12 0.93 5.84
C PHE A 152 8.33 0.08 4.85
N PHE A 153 8.97 -0.28 3.72
CA PHE A 153 8.32 -1.02 2.66
C PHE A 153 9.31 -1.87 1.86
N ASN A 154 8.84 -3.02 1.36
CA ASN A 154 9.55 -3.85 0.41
C ASN A 154 8.53 -4.54 -0.49
N CYS A 155 8.56 -4.27 -1.81
CA CYS A 155 7.64 -4.92 -2.75
C CYS A 155 7.87 -6.44 -2.90
N LYS A 156 9.06 -6.94 -2.51
CA LYS A 156 9.31 -8.38 -2.45
C LYS A 156 8.67 -9.08 -1.26
N ALA A 157 8.10 -8.31 -0.33
CA ALA A 157 7.34 -8.80 0.81
C ALA A 157 5.83 -8.62 0.54
N PRO A 158 5.10 -9.65 0.11
CA PRO A 158 3.68 -9.54 -0.26
C PRO A 158 2.80 -8.98 0.85
N ASN A 159 3.15 -9.23 2.12
CA ASN A 159 2.45 -8.64 3.26
C ASN A 159 2.58 -7.11 3.31
N HIS A 160 3.74 -6.52 2.90
CA HIS A 160 3.91 -5.07 2.84
C HIS A 160 3.02 -4.45 1.76
N VAL A 161 2.89 -5.13 0.61
CA VAL A 161 2.02 -4.64 -0.47
C VAL A 161 0.54 -4.77 -0.09
N LEU A 162 0.15 -5.87 0.53
CA LEU A 162 -1.20 -6.01 1.07
C LEU A 162 -1.49 -4.99 2.19
N ALA A 163 -0.50 -4.59 2.98
CA ALA A 163 -0.66 -3.52 3.96
C ALA A 163 -1.03 -2.19 3.27
N GLU A 164 -0.31 -1.81 2.22
CA GLU A 164 -0.64 -0.61 1.43
C GLU A 164 -2.02 -0.73 0.78
N PHE A 165 -2.35 -1.89 0.23
CA PHE A 165 -3.67 -2.14 -0.35
C PHE A 165 -4.81 -1.88 0.66
N PHE A 166 -4.70 -2.41 1.88
CA PHE A 166 -5.69 -2.16 2.93
C PHE A 166 -5.67 -0.72 3.44
N TYR A 167 -4.51 -0.06 3.42
CA TYR A 167 -4.42 1.37 3.73
C TYR A 167 -5.23 2.21 2.73
N ILE A 168 -5.14 1.94 1.43
CA ILE A 168 -5.89 2.67 0.40
C ILE A 168 -7.40 2.52 0.63
N ILE A 169 -7.87 1.29 0.90
CA ILE A 169 -9.29 1.05 1.21
C ILE A 169 -9.71 1.78 2.49
N ALA A 170 -8.85 1.76 3.51
CA ALA A 170 -9.11 2.48 4.76
C ALA A 170 -9.20 3.99 4.53
N ASN A 171 -8.30 4.55 3.71
CA ASN A 171 -8.30 5.96 3.38
C ASN A 171 -9.60 6.37 2.64
N PHE A 172 -10.06 5.55 1.69
CA PHE A 172 -11.36 5.76 1.04
C PHE A 172 -12.50 5.85 2.06
N HIS A 173 -12.61 4.88 2.98
CA HIS A 173 -13.65 4.92 4.02
C HIS A 173 -13.47 6.11 4.98
N SER A 174 -12.25 6.55 5.23
CA SER A 174 -11.99 7.74 6.04
C SER A 174 -12.52 9.01 5.36
N THR A 175 -12.31 9.17 4.06
CA THR A 175 -12.84 10.32 3.29
C THR A 175 -14.37 10.33 3.26
N GLU A 176 -15.00 9.16 3.20
CA GLU A 176 -16.46 8.99 3.31
C GLU A 176 -16.97 9.09 4.76
N LYS A 177 -16.09 9.40 5.72
CA LYS A 177 -16.40 9.49 7.17
C LYS A 177 -16.90 8.18 7.79
N ASP A 178 -16.74 7.04 7.11
CA ASP A 178 -16.96 5.72 7.69
C ASP A 178 -15.72 5.27 8.50
N PHE A 179 -15.51 5.94 9.61
CA PHE A 179 -14.34 5.68 10.47
C PHE A 179 -14.33 4.27 11.08
N LEU A 180 -15.47 3.58 11.15
CA LEU A 180 -15.53 2.22 11.67
C LEU A 180 -14.83 1.25 10.71
N LEU A 181 -15.22 1.26 9.44
CA LEU A 181 -14.60 0.44 8.40
C LEU A 181 -13.17 0.90 8.11
N SER A 182 -12.90 2.21 8.08
CA SER A 182 -11.55 2.73 7.93
C SER A 182 -10.61 2.15 9.01
N ASN A 183 -11.00 2.26 10.29
CA ASN A 183 -10.20 1.74 11.40
C ASN A 183 -10.05 0.20 11.36
N PHE A 184 -11.05 -0.52 10.87
CA PHE A 184 -10.95 -1.96 10.67
C PHE A 184 -9.86 -2.31 9.64
N TYR A 185 -9.87 -1.67 8.47
CA TYR A 185 -8.86 -1.90 7.43
C TYR A 185 -7.48 -1.41 7.83
N LEU A 186 -7.37 -0.30 8.57
CA LEU A 186 -6.08 0.17 9.12
C LEU A 186 -5.47 -0.84 10.09
N LYS A 187 -6.27 -1.48 10.93
CA LYS A 187 -5.76 -2.55 11.82
C LYS A 187 -5.25 -3.75 11.05
N ILE A 188 -5.90 -4.12 9.94
CA ILE A 188 -5.39 -5.18 9.06
C ILE A 188 -4.07 -4.75 8.41
N SER A 189 -4.00 -3.51 7.92
CA SER A 189 -2.79 -2.94 7.34
C SER A 189 -1.62 -2.93 8.33
N LEU A 190 -1.85 -2.46 9.56
CA LEU A 190 -0.85 -2.47 10.64
C LEU A 190 -0.41 -3.89 11.03
N PHE A 191 -1.32 -4.85 11.02
CA PHE A 191 -0.99 -6.26 11.29
C PHE A 191 -0.11 -6.87 10.20
N LEU A 192 -0.25 -6.42 8.95
CA LEU A 192 0.55 -6.86 7.81
C LEU A 192 1.92 -6.16 7.75
N ASN A 193 1.98 -4.87 8.10
CA ASN A 193 3.21 -4.08 8.15
C ASN A 193 3.11 -3.00 9.24
N ASN A 194 3.67 -3.28 10.40
CA ASN A 194 3.67 -2.36 11.54
C ASN A 194 4.69 -1.22 11.43
N ASN A 195 5.62 -1.30 10.49
CA ASN A 195 6.67 -0.28 10.30
C ASN A 195 6.20 0.90 9.43
N PHE A 196 5.02 0.79 8.82
CA PHE A 196 4.55 1.80 7.88
C PHE A 196 3.73 2.89 8.59
N LEU A 197 4.40 4.00 8.92
CA LEU A 197 3.88 5.05 9.80
C LEU A 197 2.59 5.72 9.33
N SER A 198 2.35 5.80 8.02
CA SER A 198 1.11 6.39 7.46
C SER A 198 -0.16 5.73 8.00
N ASN A 199 -0.11 4.44 8.33
CA ASN A 199 -1.24 3.72 8.91
C ASN A 199 -1.61 4.28 10.29
N ASN A 200 -0.59 4.55 11.10
CA ASN A 200 -0.78 5.12 12.43
C ASN A 200 -1.29 6.56 12.37
N THR A 201 -0.77 7.37 11.44
CA THR A 201 -1.23 8.75 11.26
C THR A 201 -2.71 8.80 10.91
N LEU A 202 -3.15 8.04 9.91
CA LEU A 202 -4.56 8.00 9.51
C LEU A 202 -5.46 7.45 10.64
N LEU A 203 -4.99 6.45 11.40
CA LEU A 203 -5.75 5.92 12.55
C LEU A 203 -5.90 6.97 13.65
N ALA A 204 -4.86 7.76 13.93
CA ALA A 204 -4.92 8.85 14.89
C ALA A 204 -5.87 9.96 14.44
N GLU A 205 -5.85 10.33 13.16
CA GLU A 205 -6.77 11.29 12.55
C GLU A 205 -8.22 10.80 12.63
N ASN A 206 -8.49 9.54 12.32
CA ASN A 206 -9.82 8.94 12.47
C ASN A 206 -10.33 9.01 13.91
N TYR A 207 -9.47 8.75 14.90
CA TYR A 207 -9.84 8.89 16.29
C TYR A 207 -10.10 10.35 16.70
N MET A 208 -9.31 11.30 16.15
CA MET A 208 -9.54 12.73 16.34
C MET A 208 -10.93 13.14 15.83
N ASN A 209 -11.25 12.74 14.58
CA ASN A 209 -12.55 13.02 13.95
C ASN A 209 -13.73 12.38 14.71
N GLN A 210 -13.51 11.23 15.35
CA GLN A 210 -14.49 10.58 16.22
C GLN A 210 -14.55 11.20 17.64
N LYS A 211 -13.81 12.29 17.92
CA LYS A 211 -13.67 12.89 19.25
C LYS A 211 -13.06 11.94 20.31
N LYS A 212 -12.37 10.89 19.90
CA LYS A 212 -11.66 9.95 20.77
C LYS A 212 -10.24 10.43 21.04
N PHE A 213 -10.11 11.64 21.58
CA PHE A 213 -8.85 12.37 21.73
C PHE A 213 -7.76 11.61 22.50
N ARG A 214 -8.15 10.83 23.53
CA ARG A 214 -7.19 10.02 24.31
C ARG A 214 -6.51 8.96 23.46
N LEU A 215 -7.26 8.30 22.56
CA LEU A 215 -6.70 7.28 21.65
C LEU A 215 -5.81 7.91 20.58
N SER A 216 -6.25 9.02 19.99
CA SER A 216 -5.47 9.78 19.02
C SER A 216 -4.13 10.25 19.62
N LYS A 217 -4.18 10.87 20.82
CA LYS A 217 -2.99 11.32 21.55
C LYS A 217 -1.99 10.19 21.78
N LYS A 218 -2.46 9.03 22.25
CA LYS A 218 -1.60 7.86 22.51
C LYS A 218 -0.84 7.41 21.25
N ILE A 219 -1.49 7.43 20.09
CA ILE A 219 -0.83 7.05 18.82
C ILE A 219 0.20 8.11 18.43
N TYR A 220 -0.14 9.41 18.47
CA TYR A 220 0.82 10.46 18.14
C TYR A 220 2.04 10.48 19.07
N GLU A 221 1.86 10.17 20.35
CA GLU A 221 2.97 10.06 21.29
C GLU A 221 3.90 8.90 20.91
N SER A 222 3.36 7.74 20.53
CA SER A 222 4.18 6.60 20.06
C SER A 222 4.95 6.87 18.76
N LEU A 223 4.50 7.83 17.94
CA LEU A 223 5.20 8.20 16.69
C LEU A 223 6.40 9.15 16.92
N LYS A 224 6.48 9.83 18.08
CA LYS A 224 7.60 10.71 18.40
C LYS A 224 8.88 9.94 18.75
N GLU A 225 8.76 8.68 19.14
CA GLU A 225 9.87 7.81 19.53
C GLU A 225 10.53 7.11 18.32
N ILE A 226 10.01 7.30 17.11
CA ILE A 226 10.45 6.68 15.86
C ILE A 226 11.22 7.69 15.00
#